data_1a1e7dc9b6f807d00464275ecf68f7be
#
_entry.id   1a1e7dc9b6f807d00464275ecf68f7be
#
_cell.length_a   1.000
_cell.length_b   1.000
_cell.length_c   1.000
_cell.angle_alpha   90.00
_cell.angle_beta   90.00
_cell.angle_gamma   90.00
#
_symmetry.space_group_name_H-M   'P 1'
#
loop_
_entity.id
_entity.type
_entity.pdbx_description
1 polymer ?
#
loop_
_entity_poly.entity_id
_entity_poly.type
_entity_poly.pdbx_seq_one_letter_code
_entity_poly.pdbx_strand_id
1 'polypeptide(L)'
;LKPEHYRDILDGAPDIGWFEIHAENYMGAGGPPHAYLTAIRECYPISLHGVGLSIGGAGPLDAGHLSRLRAIADRYQPALFSEHLAWSSHDTVYLNDLLPLPYTQDTLERVCDHIDEVQNAMARRMLLENPSTYIAYAETTVREVDFLREIVRRTGCGVLLDVNNVFVQAANDGFGAADYLEVFPLEHVADIHLGGHAEDADEDGSLLLIDDHGRAVADPVWTLYQRVLARTGPVPTLIEWDNDVPAWSALFAEAKRADGLIAACSTSAAPELMAAT
;
A
#
# COMPACT_ATOMS: atom_id res chain seq x y z
N LEU A 1 -5.92 -6.72 8.15
CA LEU A 1 -6.74 -7.65 8.95
C LEU A 1 -6.14 -9.06 8.90
N LYS A 2 -5.77 -9.65 10.05
CA LYS A 2 -5.15 -10.97 10.15
C LYS A 2 -6.09 -11.95 10.87
N PRO A 3 -6.09 -13.25 10.48
CA PRO A 3 -6.96 -14.27 11.09
C PRO A 3 -6.78 -14.41 12.60
N GLU A 4 -5.57 -14.23 13.09
CA GLU A 4 -5.19 -14.29 14.51
C GLU A 4 -5.98 -13.29 15.37
N HIS A 5 -6.36 -12.15 14.79
CA HIS A 5 -6.99 -11.03 15.49
C HIS A 5 -8.53 -10.97 15.34
N TYR A 6 -9.16 -11.86 14.55
CA TYR A 6 -10.60 -11.79 14.30
C TYR A 6 -11.44 -11.75 15.59
N ARG A 7 -11.06 -12.57 16.59
CA ARG A 7 -11.80 -12.64 17.86
C ARG A 7 -11.56 -11.42 18.71
N ASP A 8 -10.31 -10.95 18.81
CA ASP A 8 -9.99 -9.74 19.55
C ASP A 8 -10.78 -8.54 19.02
N ILE A 9 -10.94 -8.46 17.71
CA ILE A 9 -11.70 -7.38 17.04
C ILE A 9 -13.19 -7.50 17.31
N LEU A 10 -13.79 -8.70 17.14
CA LEU A 10 -15.22 -8.90 17.30
C LEU A 10 -15.66 -8.82 18.76
N ASP A 11 -14.88 -9.36 19.69
CA ASP A 11 -15.20 -9.39 21.11
C ASP A 11 -14.89 -8.04 21.79
N GLY A 12 -13.83 -7.35 21.34
CA GLY A 12 -13.33 -6.11 21.93
C GLY A 12 -13.92 -4.84 21.33
N ALA A 13 -14.47 -4.89 20.12
CA ALA A 13 -14.97 -3.75 19.36
C ALA A 13 -14.04 -2.52 19.45
N PRO A 14 -12.75 -2.66 19.04
CA PRO A 14 -11.75 -1.62 19.22
C PRO A 14 -12.10 -0.34 18.46
N ASP A 15 -11.68 0.80 19.01
CA ASP A 15 -11.78 2.10 18.37
C ASP A 15 -10.73 2.23 17.27
N ILE A 16 -11.01 1.63 16.10
CA ILE A 16 -10.25 1.66 14.85
C ILE A 16 -11.17 2.17 13.75
N GLY A 17 -10.62 2.98 12.85
CA GLY A 17 -11.40 3.58 11.76
C GLY A 17 -11.81 2.57 10.68
N TRP A 18 -10.94 1.62 10.33
CA TRP A 18 -11.13 0.66 9.24
C TRP A 18 -10.10 -0.47 9.29
N PHE A 19 -10.31 -1.51 8.47
CA PHE A 19 -9.37 -2.60 8.26
C PHE A 19 -9.10 -2.82 6.79
N GLU A 20 -7.90 -3.30 6.46
CA GLU A 20 -7.56 -3.75 5.12
C GLU A 20 -7.47 -5.27 5.05
N ILE A 21 -7.80 -5.81 3.89
CA ILE A 21 -7.67 -7.22 3.56
C ILE A 21 -6.87 -7.39 2.28
N HIS A 22 -5.99 -8.39 2.24
CA HIS A 22 -5.44 -8.89 0.99
C HIS A 22 -6.53 -9.66 0.23
N ALA A 23 -6.82 -9.21 -0.97
CA ALA A 23 -7.93 -9.74 -1.78
C ALA A 23 -7.82 -11.25 -2.00
N GLU A 24 -6.62 -11.74 -2.27
CA GLU A 24 -6.33 -13.12 -2.61
C GLU A 24 -6.70 -14.09 -1.49
N ASN A 25 -6.62 -13.66 -0.22
CA ASN A 25 -7.01 -14.46 0.93
C ASN A 25 -8.52 -14.77 0.98
N TYR A 26 -9.31 -14.03 0.20
CA TYR A 26 -10.77 -14.14 0.18
C TYR A 26 -11.34 -14.55 -1.18
N MET A 27 -10.50 -15.00 -2.12
CA MET A 27 -10.93 -15.46 -3.44
C MET A 27 -11.57 -16.87 -3.43
N GLY A 28 -11.55 -17.55 -2.27
CA GLY A 28 -12.27 -18.80 -2.07
C GLY A 28 -13.79 -18.63 -2.04
N ALA A 29 -14.53 -19.72 -2.25
CA ALA A 29 -15.99 -19.67 -2.36
C ALA A 29 -16.72 -19.34 -1.04
N GLY A 30 -16.06 -19.48 0.11
CA GLY A 30 -16.68 -19.27 1.44
C GLY A 30 -15.81 -19.80 2.58
N GLY A 31 -16.46 -20.20 3.68
CA GLY A 31 -15.78 -20.74 4.86
C GLY A 31 -15.55 -19.71 5.96
N PRO A 32 -14.78 -20.09 7.02
CA PRO A 32 -14.56 -19.25 8.18
C PRO A 32 -14.01 -17.86 7.86
N PRO A 33 -13.04 -17.65 6.92
CA PRO A 33 -12.55 -16.33 6.60
C PRO A 33 -13.66 -15.37 6.17
N HIS A 34 -14.56 -15.82 5.31
CA HIS A 34 -15.69 -15.00 4.86
C HIS A 34 -16.72 -14.74 5.97
N ALA A 35 -16.93 -15.69 6.90
CA ALA A 35 -17.83 -15.49 8.02
C ALA A 35 -17.30 -14.38 8.96
N TYR A 36 -16.01 -14.44 9.29
CA TYR A 36 -15.36 -13.41 10.11
C TYR A 36 -15.32 -12.05 9.39
N LEU A 37 -14.91 -12.01 8.13
CA LEU A 37 -14.87 -10.78 7.37
C LEU A 37 -16.25 -10.13 7.26
N THR A 38 -17.31 -10.92 7.05
CA THR A 38 -18.68 -10.39 7.01
C THR A 38 -19.04 -9.73 8.32
N ALA A 39 -18.79 -10.38 9.47
CA ALA A 39 -19.09 -9.83 10.79
C ALA A 39 -18.27 -8.55 11.08
N ILE A 40 -16.98 -8.53 10.72
CA ILE A 40 -16.12 -7.34 10.88
C ILE A 40 -16.59 -6.21 9.97
N ARG A 41 -16.97 -6.51 8.71
CA ARG A 41 -17.48 -5.52 7.75
C ARG A 41 -18.78 -4.85 8.19
N GLU A 42 -19.60 -5.53 8.99
CA GLU A 42 -20.82 -4.94 9.59
C GLU A 42 -20.50 -3.81 10.58
N CYS A 43 -19.31 -3.86 11.18
CA CYS A 43 -18.89 -2.89 12.21
C CYS A 43 -17.89 -1.84 11.66
N TYR A 44 -17.08 -2.21 10.66
CA TYR A 44 -15.97 -1.39 10.18
C TYR A 44 -15.94 -1.29 8.65
N PRO A 45 -15.55 -0.12 8.09
CA PRO A 45 -15.16 -0.02 6.69
C PRO A 45 -14.00 -0.97 6.38
N ILE A 46 -13.94 -1.43 5.12
CA ILE A 46 -12.86 -2.29 4.62
C ILE A 46 -12.18 -1.61 3.45
N SER A 47 -10.85 -1.65 3.41
CA SER A 47 -10.02 -1.47 2.22
C SER A 47 -9.71 -2.84 1.61
N LEU A 48 -9.66 -2.90 0.29
CA LEU A 48 -9.30 -4.08 -0.48
C LEU A 48 -7.96 -3.84 -1.16
N HIS A 49 -6.95 -4.60 -0.76
CA HIS A 49 -5.61 -4.53 -1.30
C HIS A 49 -5.30 -5.79 -2.11
N GLY A 50 -5.00 -5.63 -3.39
CA GLY A 50 -4.61 -6.69 -4.29
C GLY A 50 -3.09 -6.81 -4.36
N VAL A 51 -2.59 -8.04 -4.40
CA VAL A 51 -1.14 -8.32 -4.42
C VAL A 51 -0.72 -9.19 -5.62
N GLY A 52 -1.68 -9.75 -6.35
CA GLY A 52 -1.40 -10.77 -7.36
C GLY A 52 -1.80 -10.41 -8.79
N LEU A 53 -2.31 -9.22 -9.05
CA LEU A 53 -2.81 -8.86 -10.39
C LEU A 53 -1.69 -8.60 -11.40
N SER A 54 -0.47 -8.36 -10.92
CA SER A 54 0.73 -8.23 -11.77
C SER A 54 0.61 -7.09 -12.80
N ILE A 55 0.18 -5.92 -12.36
CA ILE A 55 -0.08 -4.73 -13.23
C ILE A 55 1.16 -4.37 -14.08
N GLY A 56 2.37 -4.56 -13.56
CA GLY A 56 3.63 -4.34 -14.26
C GLY A 56 4.00 -5.44 -15.26
N GLY A 57 3.24 -6.54 -15.32
CA GLY A 57 3.53 -7.71 -16.15
C GLY A 57 3.57 -7.40 -17.65
N ALA A 58 4.34 -8.19 -18.43
CA ALA A 58 4.49 -7.99 -19.87
C ALA A 58 3.28 -8.52 -20.67
N GLY A 59 2.55 -9.50 -20.13
CA GLY A 59 1.37 -10.10 -20.75
C GLY A 59 0.06 -9.41 -20.32
N PRO A 60 -1.07 -9.85 -20.88
CA PRO A 60 -2.39 -9.36 -20.47
C PRO A 60 -2.68 -9.73 -19.01
N LEU A 61 -3.56 -8.98 -18.37
CA LEU A 61 -4.06 -9.31 -17.04
C LEU A 61 -4.81 -10.64 -17.04
N ASP A 62 -4.71 -11.39 -15.92
CA ASP A 62 -5.52 -12.62 -15.73
C ASP A 62 -6.99 -12.24 -15.52
N ALA A 63 -7.80 -12.46 -16.55
CA ALA A 63 -9.24 -12.18 -16.52
C ALA A 63 -9.97 -12.99 -15.42
N GLY A 64 -9.49 -14.20 -15.08
CA GLY A 64 -10.03 -15.01 -13.99
C GLY A 64 -9.72 -14.40 -12.62
N HIS A 65 -8.51 -13.89 -12.43
CA HIS A 65 -8.12 -13.17 -11.22
C HIS A 65 -8.95 -11.88 -11.07
N LEU A 66 -9.02 -11.07 -12.12
CA LEU A 66 -9.78 -9.84 -12.14
C LEU A 66 -11.28 -10.06 -11.85
N SER A 67 -11.85 -11.15 -12.37
CA SER A 67 -13.23 -11.54 -12.08
C SER A 67 -13.44 -11.91 -10.60
N ARG A 68 -12.49 -12.62 -9.98
CA ARG A 68 -12.54 -12.97 -8.54
C ARG A 68 -12.40 -11.71 -7.68
N LEU A 69 -11.49 -10.82 -8.03
CA LEU A 69 -11.28 -9.54 -7.37
C LEU A 69 -12.57 -8.70 -7.41
N ARG A 70 -13.20 -8.61 -8.57
CA ARG A 70 -14.50 -7.93 -8.74
C ARG A 70 -15.58 -8.56 -7.84
N ALA A 71 -15.66 -9.88 -7.76
CA ALA A 71 -16.65 -10.56 -6.92
C ALA A 71 -16.48 -10.23 -5.43
N ILE A 72 -15.23 -10.10 -4.94
CA ILE A 72 -14.95 -9.65 -3.57
C ILE A 72 -15.38 -8.21 -3.37
N ALA A 73 -15.04 -7.33 -4.30
CA ALA A 73 -15.43 -5.92 -4.22
C ALA A 73 -16.95 -5.76 -4.23
N ASP A 74 -17.67 -6.53 -5.05
CA ASP A 74 -19.13 -6.51 -5.08
C ASP A 74 -19.75 -7.06 -3.80
N ARG A 75 -19.12 -8.05 -3.17
CA ARG A 75 -19.59 -8.65 -1.93
C ARG A 75 -19.39 -7.74 -0.72
N TYR A 76 -18.23 -7.14 -0.57
CA TYR A 76 -17.85 -6.42 0.65
C TYR A 76 -17.92 -4.90 0.51
N GLN A 77 -18.09 -4.38 -0.71
CA GLN A 77 -18.17 -2.95 -0.99
C GLN A 77 -17.08 -2.15 -0.25
N PRO A 78 -15.80 -2.38 -0.58
CA PRO A 78 -14.69 -1.72 0.09
C PRO A 78 -14.73 -0.21 -0.13
N ALA A 79 -14.26 0.55 0.85
CA ALA A 79 -14.13 2.00 0.75
C ALA A 79 -12.96 2.42 -0.17
N LEU A 80 -11.86 1.68 -0.10
CA LEU A 80 -10.67 1.85 -0.93
C LEU A 80 -10.34 0.55 -1.66
N PHE A 81 -9.63 0.68 -2.76
CA PHE A 81 -9.09 -0.44 -3.54
C PHE A 81 -7.71 -0.06 -4.04
N SER A 82 -6.70 -0.90 -3.80
CA SER A 82 -5.30 -0.68 -4.15
C SER A 82 -4.66 -1.91 -4.78
N GLU A 83 -3.57 -1.69 -5.50
CA GLU A 83 -2.70 -2.69 -6.12
C GLU A 83 -1.27 -2.17 -6.25
N HIS A 84 -0.30 -3.08 -6.34
CA HIS A 84 1.12 -2.76 -6.43
C HIS A 84 1.58 -2.40 -7.84
N LEU A 85 2.52 -1.48 -7.94
CA LEU A 85 3.31 -1.25 -9.15
C LEU A 85 4.40 -2.33 -9.26
N ALA A 86 3.99 -3.55 -9.52
CA ALA A 86 4.88 -4.71 -9.56
C ALA A 86 4.38 -5.74 -10.56
N TRP A 87 5.20 -6.76 -10.82
CA TRP A 87 4.78 -7.95 -11.52
C TRP A 87 5.15 -9.21 -10.72
N SER A 88 4.29 -10.22 -10.78
CA SER A 88 4.44 -11.50 -10.10
C SER A 88 4.15 -12.68 -11.02
N SER A 89 3.73 -12.43 -12.27
CA SER A 89 3.39 -13.46 -13.24
C SER A 89 4.12 -13.24 -14.54
N HIS A 90 4.66 -14.34 -15.12
CA HIS A 90 5.25 -14.35 -16.46
C HIS A 90 4.82 -15.61 -17.18
N ASP A 91 4.11 -15.48 -18.31
CA ASP A 91 3.45 -16.56 -19.02
C ASP A 91 2.57 -17.42 -18.08
N THR A 92 2.97 -18.66 -17.82
CA THR A 92 2.26 -19.62 -16.95
C THR A 92 2.89 -19.76 -15.57
N VAL A 93 3.94 -18.99 -15.26
CA VAL A 93 4.68 -19.05 -14.00
C VAL A 93 4.20 -17.91 -13.10
N TYR A 94 3.80 -18.25 -11.88
CA TYR A 94 3.58 -17.30 -10.80
C TYR A 94 4.80 -17.32 -9.88
N LEU A 95 5.32 -16.13 -9.58
CA LEU A 95 6.40 -15.91 -8.64
C LEU A 95 5.78 -15.29 -7.39
N ASN A 96 6.04 -15.90 -6.25
CA ASN A 96 5.49 -15.40 -4.98
C ASN A 96 6.32 -14.22 -4.48
N ASP A 97 6.38 -13.16 -5.28
CA ASP A 97 7.13 -11.94 -5.00
C ASP A 97 6.55 -10.77 -5.80
N LEU A 98 6.83 -9.55 -5.35
CA LEU A 98 6.47 -8.30 -6.01
C LEU A 98 7.70 -7.75 -6.73
N LEU A 99 7.87 -8.16 -7.98
CA LEU A 99 9.06 -7.85 -8.75
C LEU A 99 8.97 -6.46 -9.40
N PRO A 100 10.07 -5.69 -9.41
CA PRO A 100 10.11 -4.38 -10.03
C PRO A 100 10.06 -4.47 -11.57
N LEU A 101 9.82 -3.35 -12.22
CA LEU A 101 9.80 -3.22 -13.68
C LEU A 101 10.71 -2.07 -14.14
N PRO A 102 11.25 -2.11 -15.35
CA PRO A 102 12.01 -0.98 -15.88
C PRO A 102 11.07 0.19 -16.17
N TYR A 103 11.42 1.38 -15.72
CA TYR A 103 10.63 2.59 -15.97
C TYR A 103 11.01 3.17 -17.33
N THR A 104 10.31 2.72 -18.36
CA THR A 104 10.44 3.14 -19.76
C THR A 104 9.12 3.64 -20.31
N GLN A 105 9.12 4.25 -21.50
CA GLN A 105 7.90 4.68 -22.16
C GLN A 105 6.97 3.48 -22.47
N ASP A 106 7.52 2.35 -22.91
CA ASP A 106 6.73 1.15 -23.27
C ASP A 106 6.09 0.52 -22.02
N THR A 107 6.82 0.46 -20.89
CA THR A 107 6.24 -0.02 -19.64
C THR A 107 5.19 0.93 -19.07
N LEU A 108 5.40 2.24 -19.24
CA LEU A 108 4.42 3.25 -18.86
C LEU A 108 3.08 3.08 -19.60
N GLU A 109 3.15 2.90 -20.92
CA GLU A 109 1.94 2.70 -21.74
C GLU A 109 1.20 1.44 -21.30
N ARG A 110 1.90 0.31 -21.17
CA ARG A 110 1.31 -0.95 -20.72
C ARG A 110 0.69 -0.87 -19.31
N VAL A 111 1.39 -0.28 -18.35
CA VAL A 111 0.86 -0.10 -16.99
C VAL A 111 -0.39 0.78 -17.01
N CYS A 112 -0.42 1.85 -17.79
CA CYS A 112 -1.61 2.68 -17.93
C CYS A 112 -2.78 1.89 -18.52
N ASP A 113 -2.55 1.09 -19.57
CA ASP A 113 -3.59 0.26 -20.19
C ASP A 113 -4.15 -0.77 -19.19
N HIS A 114 -3.27 -1.42 -18.40
CA HIS A 114 -3.68 -2.36 -17.35
C HIS A 114 -4.49 -1.67 -16.24
N ILE A 115 -4.07 -0.51 -15.77
CA ILE A 115 -4.82 0.26 -14.76
C ILE A 115 -6.20 0.64 -15.28
N ASP A 116 -6.31 1.08 -16.53
CA ASP A 116 -7.59 1.43 -17.13
C ASP A 116 -8.50 0.20 -17.25
N GLU A 117 -7.96 -0.97 -17.64
CA GLU A 117 -8.68 -2.25 -17.64
C GLU A 117 -9.19 -2.60 -16.25
N VAL A 118 -8.34 -2.51 -15.22
CA VAL A 118 -8.71 -2.80 -13.82
C VAL A 118 -9.78 -1.85 -13.33
N GLN A 119 -9.61 -0.53 -13.51
CA GLN A 119 -10.60 0.47 -13.07
C GLN A 119 -11.95 0.28 -13.76
N ASN A 120 -11.96 -0.05 -15.05
CA ASN A 120 -13.18 -0.35 -15.79
C ASN A 120 -13.85 -1.63 -15.28
N ALA A 121 -13.10 -2.72 -15.09
CA ALA A 121 -13.62 -3.98 -14.58
C ALA A 121 -14.16 -3.85 -13.16
N MET A 122 -13.45 -3.12 -12.31
CA MET A 122 -13.82 -2.88 -10.90
C MET A 122 -14.92 -1.81 -10.76
N ALA A 123 -15.16 -0.97 -11.78
CA ALA A 123 -15.99 0.23 -11.73
C ALA A 123 -15.64 1.13 -10.52
N ARG A 124 -14.35 1.27 -10.23
CA ARG A 124 -13.77 2.00 -9.07
C ARG A 124 -12.46 2.64 -9.45
N ARG A 125 -12.16 3.74 -8.81
CA ARG A 125 -10.81 4.29 -8.79
C ARG A 125 -9.91 3.34 -8.01
N MET A 126 -8.74 3.03 -8.55
CA MET A 126 -7.68 2.26 -7.92
C MET A 126 -6.65 3.21 -7.31
N LEU A 127 -6.00 2.77 -6.22
CA LEU A 127 -4.77 3.37 -5.71
C LEU A 127 -3.60 2.49 -6.15
N LEU A 128 -2.56 3.10 -6.68
CA LEU A 128 -1.34 2.42 -7.07
C LEU A 128 -0.28 2.62 -6.00
N GLU A 129 0.27 1.53 -5.51
CA GLU A 129 1.30 1.56 -4.48
C GLU A 129 2.70 1.69 -5.06
N ASN A 130 3.56 2.53 -4.44
CA ASN A 130 4.96 2.60 -4.76
C ASN A 130 5.70 1.36 -4.25
N PRO A 131 6.55 0.74 -5.08
CA PRO A 131 7.23 -0.50 -4.71
C PRO A 131 8.39 -0.26 -3.75
N SER A 132 8.83 -1.35 -3.09
CA SER A 132 10.17 -1.51 -2.56
C SER A 132 11.01 -2.28 -3.59
N THR A 133 12.08 -1.68 -4.10
CA THR A 133 12.89 -2.28 -5.18
C THR A 133 14.28 -2.65 -4.70
N TYR A 134 14.76 -3.83 -5.16
CA TYR A 134 16.10 -4.36 -4.86
C TYR A 134 16.97 -4.49 -6.11
N ILE A 135 16.40 -4.17 -7.27
CA ILE A 135 17.04 -4.33 -8.58
C ILE A 135 16.82 -3.06 -9.40
N ALA A 136 17.88 -2.50 -9.93
CA ALA A 136 17.83 -1.43 -10.91
C ALA A 136 17.97 -2.00 -12.31
N TYR A 137 17.10 -1.61 -13.23
CA TYR A 137 17.17 -1.99 -14.64
C TYR A 137 17.99 -0.98 -15.44
N ALA A 138 18.95 -1.49 -16.23
CA ALA A 138 19.75 -0.63 -17.10
C ALA A 138 18.92 0.09 -18.18
N GLU A 139 17.76 -0.46 -18.51
CA GLU A 139 16.80 0.07 -19.48
C GLU A 139 15.95 1.23 -18.93
N THR A 140 15.97 1.47 -17.62
CA THR A 140 15.21 2.56 -17.00
C THR A 140 15.64 3.92 -17.53
N THR A 141 14.72 4.67 -18.09
CA THR A 141 14.94 6.00 -18.69
C THR A 141 14.16 7.12 -18.02
N VAL A 142 13.23 6.78 -17.13
CA VAL A 142 12.37 7.71 -16.40
C VAL A 142 12.55 7.49 -14.91
N ARG A 143 12.59 8.55 -14.12
CA ARG A 143 12.62 8.41 -12.66
C ARG A 143 11.28 7.87 -12.15
N GLU A 144 11.29 7.05 -11.12
CA GLU A 144 10.09 6.44 -10.54
C GLU A 144 9.00 7.47 -10.20
N VAL A 145 9.35 8.56 -9.53
CA VAL A 145 8.38 9.61 -9.19
C VAL A 145 7.75 10.30 -10.41
N ASP A 146 8.48 10.43 -11.51
CA ASP A 146 7.95 10.98 -12.75
C ASP A 146 7.07 9.94 -13.47
N PHE A 147 7.43 8.66 -13.36
CA PHE A 147 6.65 7.52 -13.87
C PHE A 147 5.31 7.42 -13.14
N LEU A 148 5.30 7.45 -11.81
CA LEU A 148 4.08 7.46 -11.00
C LEU A 148 3.19 8.67 -11.32
N ARG A 149 3.78 9.86 -11.40
CA ARG A 149 3.03 11.09 -11.73
C ARG A 149 2.35 11.00 -13.09
N GLU A 150 3.06 10.45 -14.09
CA GLU A 150 2.50 10.30 -15.43
C GLU A 150 1.42 9.23 -15.50
N ILE A 151 1.54 8.11 -14.74
CA ILE A 151 0.47 7.13 -14.58
C ILE A 151 -0.79 7.79 -14.03
N VAL A 152 -0.68 8.49 -12.91
CA VAL A 152 -1.82 9.17 -12.28
C VAL A 152 -2.48 10.16 -13.23
N ARG A 153 -1.65 10.94 -13.95
CA ARG A 153 -2.15 11.90 -14.94
C ARG A 153 -2.94 11.26 -16.08
N ARG A 154 -2.51 10.09 -16.56
CA ARG A 154 -3.13 9.39 -17.70
C ARG A 154 -4.39 8.63 -17.30
N THR A 155 -4.33 7.90 -16.19
CA THR A 155 -5.38 6.95 -15.80
C THR A 155 -6.39 7.51 -14.80
N GLY A 156 -6.03 8.61 -14.11
CA GLY A 156 -6.83 9.16 -13.01
C GLY A 156 -6.83 8.28 -11.76
N CYS A 157 -5.99 7.25 -11.66
CA CYS A 157 -5.83 6.48 -10.42
C CYS A 157 -5.33 7.37 -9.28
N GLY A 158 -5.43 6.90 -8.05
CA GLY A 158 -4.79 7.54 -6.91
C GLY A 158 -3.46 6.85 -6.60
N VAL A 159 -2.86 7.29 -5.50
CA VAL A 159 -1.63 6.70 -4.97
C VAL A 159 -1.90 6.18 -3.56
N LEU A 160 -1.44 4.97 -3.29
CA LEU A 160 -1.15 4.46 -1.97
C LEU A 160 0.35 4.71 -1.75
N LEU A 161 0.68 5.47 -0.71
CA LEU A 161 2.07 5.72 -0.34
C LEU A 161 2.49 4.77 0.76
N ASP A 162 3.33 3.79 0.46
CA ASP A 162 4.05 3.06 1.49
C ASP A 162 5.35 3.80 1.84
N VAL A 163 5.41 4.29 3.09
CA VAL A 163 6.54 5.06 3.61
C VAL A 163 7.71 4.15 3.99
N ASN A 164 7.43 2.89 4.37
CA ASN A 164 8.49 1.90 4.64
C ASN A 164 9.20 1.52 3.34
N ASN A 165 8.47 1.32 2.24
CA ASN A 165 9.02 1.06 0.91
C ASN A 165 9.98 2.17 0.49
N VAL A 166 9.58 3.44 0.67
CA VAL A 166 10.47 4.59 0.41
C VAL A 166 11.71 4.54 1.28
N PHE A 167 11.59 4.19 2.56
CA PHE A 167 12.73 4.13 3.48
C PHE A 167 13.68 2.99 3.12
N VAL A 168 13.16 1.79 2.87
CA VAL A 168 13.92 0.59 2.49
C VAL A 168 14.67 0.83 1.20
N GLN A 169 13.99 1.30 0.16
CA GLN A 169 14.62 1.59 -1.13
C GLN A 169 15.68 2.69 -1.01
N ALA A 170 15.41 3.76 -0.27
CA ALA A 170 16.37 4.83 -0.08
C ALA A 170 17.64 4.37 0.64
N ALA A 171 17.51 3.48 1.63
CA ALA A 171 18.65 2.92 2.34
C ALA A 171 19.49 2.00 1.44
N ASN A 172 18.84 1.12 0.66
CA ASN A 172 19.49 0.16 -0.20
C ASN A 172 20.17 0.83 -1.42
N ASP A 173 19.52 1.83 -2.03
CA ASP A 173 20.01 2.51 -3.23
C ASP A 173 20.87 3.75 -2.91
N GLY A 174 20.95 4.16 -1.64
CA GLY A 174 21.82 5.26 -1.19
C GLY A 174 21.34 6.65 -1.57
N PHE A 175 20.03 6.89 -1.64
CA PHE A 175 19.44 8.22 -1.84
C PHE A 175 18.71 8.74 -0.59
N GLY A 176 18.34 10.01 -0.59
CA GLY A 176 17.61 10.63 0.53
C GLY A 176 16.12 10.34 0.47
N ALA A 177 15.58 9.54 1.42
CA ALA A 177 14.13 9.27 1.51
C ALA A 177 13.31 10.56 1.63
N ALA A 178 13.80 11.54 2.38
CA ALA A 178 13.14 12.84 2.50
C ALA A 178 13.13 13.61 1.17
N ASP A 179 14.23 13.59 0.41
CA ASP A 179 14.32 14.25 -0.89
C ASP A 179 13.40 13.58 -1.93
N TYR A 180 13.27 12.25 -1.87
CA TYR A 180 12.30 11.51 -2.67
C TYR A 180 10.87 11.96 -2.38
N LEU A 181 10.48 12.07 -1.11
CA LEU A 181 9.16 12.53 -0.70
C LEU A 181 8.89 14.00 -1.06
N GLU A 182 9.92 14.87 -1.17
CA GLU A 182 9.73 16.25 -1.62
C GLU A 182 9.20 16.35 -3.05
N VAL A 183 9.56 15.40 -3.91
CA VAL A 183 9.13 15.38 -5.31
C VAL A 183 8.05 14.33 -5.60
N PHE A 184 7.64 13.53 -4.61
CA PHE A 184 6.56 12.57 -4.73
C PHE A 184 5.20 13.26 -4.98
N PRO A 185 4.28 12.66 -5.77
CA PRO A 185 2.97 13.25 -6.07
C PRO A 185 1.98 13.14 -4.88
N LEU A 186 2.32 13.78 -3.76
CA LEU A 186 1.58 13.70 -2.50
C LEU A 186 0.12 14.19 -2.62
N GLU A 187 -0.17 15.07 -3.57
CA GLU A 187 -1.52 15.57 -3.85
C GLU A 187 -2.49 14.50 -4.37
N HIS A 188 -1.96 13.34 -4.76
CA HIS A 188 -2.73 12.20 -5.25
C HIS A 188 -2.80 11.05 -4.26
N VAL A 189 -2.12 11.17 -3.11
CA VAL A 189 -2.13 10.16 -2.04
C VAL A 189 -3.49 10.12 -1.37
N ALA A 190 -4.11 8.95 -1.33
CA ALA A 190 -5.41 8.73 -0.70
C ALA A 190 -5.38 7.65 0.38
N ASP A 191 -4.26 6.96 0.50
CA ASP A 191 -3.96 5.99 1.56
C ASP A 191 -2.45 5.98 1.84
N ILE A 192 -2.06 5.65 3.08
CA ILE A 192 -0.67 5.54 3.50
C ILE A 192 -0.48 4.21 4.21
N HIS A 193 0.55 3.45 3.83
CA HIS A 193 1.01 2.28 4.56
C HIS A 193 2.27 2.58 5.37
N LEU A 194 2.33 1.97 6.56
CA LEU A 194 3.48 1.99 7.47
C LEU A 194 3.76 0.55 7.88
N GLY A 195 4.91 0.04 7.50
CA GLY A 195 5.38 -1.30 7.86
C GLY A 195 6.71 -1.26 8.60
N GLY A 196 7.13 -2.41 9.13
CA GLY A 196 8.48 -2.66 9.60
C GLY A 196 9.29 -3.40 8.53
N HIS A 197 10.62 -3.39 8.66
CA HIS A 197 11.55 -4.04 7.75
C HIS A 197 12.62 -4.83 8.51
N ALA A 198 13.14 -5.89 7.90
CA ALA A 198 14.28 -6.62 8.43
C ALA A 198 15.59 -5.97 8.00
N GLU A 199 16.62 -6.19 8.83
CA GLU A 199 18.01 -5.90 8.48
C GLU A 199 18.70 -7.21 8.11
N ASP A 200 19.41 -7.22 6.98
CA ASP A 200 20.21 -8.31 6.46
C ASP A 200 21.53 -7.74 5.93
N ALA A 201 22.36 -8.57 5.35
CA ALA A 201 23.59 -8.17 4.68
C ALA A 201 23.64 -8.72 3.26
N ASP A 202 24.09 -7.88 2.32
CA ASP A 202 24.37 -8.32 0.98
C ASP A 202 25.63 -9.22 0.90
N GLU A 203 25.99 -9.67 -0.31
CA GLU A 203 27.14 -10.55 -0.52
C GLU A 203 28.48 -9.92 -0.08
N ASP A 204 28.56 -8.60 -0.05
CA ASP A 204 29.75 -7.85 0.37
C ASP A 204 29.73 -7.52 1.89
N GLY A 205 28.67 -7.88 2.59
CA GLY A 205 28.44 -7.59 4.01
C GLY A 205 27.94 -6.17 4.29
N SER A 206 27.50 -5.44 3.28
CA SER A 206 26.84 -4.14 3.44
C SER A 206 25.40 -4.32 3.93
N LEU A 207 24.88 -3.35 4.66
CA LEU A 207 23.51 -3.39 5.16
C LEU A 207 22.53 -3.48 3.99
N LEU A 208 21.63 -4.45 4.05
CA LEU A 208 20.48 -4.63 3.17
C LEU A 208 19.20 -4.61 4.01
N LEU A 209 18.30 -3.69 3.74
CA LEU A 209 16.98 -3.68 4.35
C LEU A 209 16.03 -4.52 3.51
N ILE A 210 15.24 -5.36 4.18
CA ILE A 210 14.22 -6.22 3.54
C ILE A 210 12.84 -5.76 4.01
N ASP A 211 11.99 -5.46 3.06
CA ASP A 211 10.61 -5.08 3.28
C ASP A 211 9.76 -6.33 3.59
N ASP A 212 9.88 -6.81 4.82
CA ASP A 212 9.26 -8.06 5.28
C ASP A 212 7.96 -7.88 6.07
N HIS A 213 7.66 -6.64 6.48
CA HIS A 213 6.52 -6.31 7.34
C HIS A 213 6.36 -7.25 8.54
N GLY A 214 7.49 -7.67 9.13
CA GLY A 214 7.56 -8.67 10.22
C GLY A 214 7.81 -8.06 11.59
N ARG A 215 7.82 -6.74 11.74
CA ARG A 215 8.16 -6.06 13.01
C ARG A 215 7.50 -4.69 13.13
N ALA A 216 7.67 -4.05 14.29
CA ALA A 216 7.16 -2.71 14.55
C ALA A 216 7.72 -1.68 13.56
N VAL A 217 6.93 -0.67 13.25
CA VAL A 217 7.35 0.45 12.39
C VAL A 217 8.56 1.15 13.00
N ALA A 218 9.63 1.30 12.23
CA ALA A 218 10.88 1.89 12.69
C ALA A 218 10.77 3.41 12.91
N ASP A 219 11.51 3.97 13.87
CA ASP A 219 11.46 5.41 14.16
C ASP A 219 11.80 6.32 12.96
N PRO A 220 12.74 5.97 12.06
CA PRO A 220 12.94 6.74 10.82
C PRO A 220 11.70 6.78 9.92
N VAL A 221 10.95 5.68 9.80
CA VAL A 221 9.70 5.62 9.02
C VAL A 221 8.63 6.52 9.65
N TRP A 222 8.48 6.50 10.98
CA TRP A 222 7.60 7.44 11.70
C TRP A 222 7.98 8.90 11.45
N THR A 223 9.28 9.19 11.37
CA THR A 223 9.77 10.55 11.10
C THR A 223 9.40 11.00 9.68
N LEU A 224 9.54 10.12 8.68
CA LEU A 224 9.12 10.39 7.31
C LEU A 224 7.60 10.57 7.22
N TYR A 225 6.83 9.71 7.90
CA TYR A 225 5.38 9.81 7.95
C TYR A 225 4.91 11.17 8.49
N GLN A 226 5.53 11.68 9.56
CA GLN A 226 5.20 13.03 10.07
C GLN A 226 5.45 14.12 9.03
N ARG A 227 6.52 14.02 8.23
CA ARG A 227 6.78 14.96 7.12
C ARG A 227 5.72 14.84 6.02
N VAL A 228 5.27 13.63 5.71
CA VAL A 228 4.18 13.43 4.75
C VAL A 228 2.91 14.09 5.27
N LEU A 229 2.48 13.80 6.50
CA LEU A 229 1.29 14.41 7.12
C LEU A 229 1.33 15.93 7.16
N ALA A 230 2.51 16.53 7.42
CA ALA A 230 2.67 17.98 7.42
C ALA A 230 2.37 18.62 6.05
N ARG A 231 2.45 17.85 4.96
CA ARG A 231 2.20 18.31 3.58
C ARG A 231 0.84 17.91 3.04
N THR A 232 0.39 16.70 3.36
CA THR A 232 -0.90 16.16 2.87
C THR A 232 -2.08 16.56 3.75
N GLY A 233 -1.83 16.89 5.02
CA GLY A 233 -2.87 16.84 6.03
C GLY A 233 -3.24 15.40 6.42
N PRO A 234 -4.39 15.20 7.08
CA PRO A 234 -4.87 13.88 7.47
C PRO A 234 -5.18 12.99 6.25
N VAL A 235 -4.55 11.82 6.19
CA VAL A 235 -4.80 10.78 5.18
C VAL A 235 -5.08 9.48 5.93
N PRO A 236 -6.03 8.63 5.48
CA PRO A 236 -6.18 7.27 6.00
C PRO A 236 -4.83 6.57 6.04
N THR A 237 -4.52 5.89 7.15
CA THR A 237 -3.21 5.26 7.34
C THR A 237 -3.40 3.87 7.91
N LEU A 238 -2.74 2.90 7.30
CA LEU A 238 -2.68 1.50 7.70
C LEU A 238 -1.35 1.21 8.41
N ILE A 239 -1.40 0.42 9.47
CA ILE A 239 -0.23 -0.30 9.97
C ILE A 239 -0.25 -1.69 9.34
N GLU A 240 0.73 -1.97 8.52
CA GLU A 240 0.88 -3.25 7.85
C GLU A 240 1.86 -4.16 8.61
N TRP A 241 1.41 -5.38 8.90
CA TRP A 241 2.22 -6.36 9.61
C TRP A 241 1.87 -7.75 9.10
N ASP A 242 2.70 -8.29 8.20
CA ASP A 242 2.37 -9.47 7.41
C ASP A 242 3.03 -10.75 7.90
N ASN A 243 4.24 -10.62 8.42
CA ASN A 243 5.02 -11.74 8.97
C ASN A 243 5.19 -11.58 10.47
N ASP A 244 5.43 -12.68 11.18
CA ASP A 244 5.62 -12.69 12.64
C ASP A 244 4.55 -11.85 13.37
N VAL A 245 3.27 -12.04 12.97
CA VAL A 245 2.13 -11.24 13.42
C VAL A 245 2.08 -11.17 14.94
N PRO A 246 2.14 -9.97 15.55
CA PRO A 246 2.20 -9.81 17.00
C PRO A 246 0.84 -10.02 17.65
N ALA A 247 0.78 -10.02 18.97
CA ALA A 247 -0.47 -9.93 19.69
C ALA A 247 -1.25 -8.66 19.30
N TRP A 248 -2.58 -8.74 19.27
CA TRP A 248 -3.47 -7.63 18.92
C TRP A 248 -3.11 -6.31 19.62
N SER A 249 -2.78 -6.36 20.92
CA SER A 249 -2.43 -5.18 21.70
C SER A 249 -1.22 -4.40 21.17
N ALA A 250 -0.24 -5.10 20.57
CA ALA A 250 0.93 -4.46 19.97
C ALA A 250 0.57 -3.76 18.65
N LEU A 251 -0.15 -4.45 17.76
CA LEU A 251 -0.60 -3.86 16.50
C LEU A 251 -1.56 -2.67 16.74
N PHE A 252 -2.48 -2.81 17.69
CA PHE A 252 -3.39 -1.75 18.09
C PHE A 252 -2.64 -0.51 18.64
N ALA A 253 -1.56 -0.71 19.41
CA ALA A 253 -0.75 0.40 19.92
C ALA A 253 -0.07 1.19 18.79
N GLU A 254 0.44 0.50 17.73
CA GLU A 254 0.99 1.16 16.54
C GLU A 254 -0.09 1.98 15.81
N ALA A 255 -1.28 1.41 15.63
CA ALA A 255 -2.41 2.12 15.01
C ALA A 255 -2.81 3.37 15.82
N LYS A 256 -2.84 3.27 17.16
CA LYS A 256 -3.13 4.45 18.02
C LYS A 256 -2.01 5.49 17.98
N ARG A 257 -0.75 5.09 17.73
CA ARG A 257 0.35 6.03 17.47
C ARG A 257 0.11 6.84 16.19
N ALA A 258 -0.32 6.17 15.11
CA ALA A 258 -0.70 6.84 13.86
C ALA A 258 -1.88 7.81 14.05
N ASP A 259 -2.95 7.39 14.74
CA ASP A 259 -4.09 8.23 15.10
C ASP A 259 -3.66 9.51 15.83
N GLY A 260 -2.74 9.38 16.79
CA GLY A 260 -2.20 10.52 17.55
C GLY A 260 -1.48 11.54 16.67
N LEU A 261 -0.72 11.07 15.67
CA LEU A 261 -0.02 11.94 14.70
C LEU A 261 -0.99 12.62 13.74
N ILE A 262 -2.00 11.91 13.24
CA ILE A 262 -3.07 12.46 12.40
C ILE A 262 -3.83 13.57 13.14
N ALA A 263 -4.21 13.31 14.40
CA ALA A 263 -4.92 14.30 15.22
C ALA A 263 -4.08 15.55 15.50
N ALA A 264 -2.77 15.39 15.77
CA ALA A 264 -1.85 16.51 15.98
C ALA A 264 -1.71 17.37 14.73
N CYS A 265 -1.66 16.74 13.53
CA CYS A 265 -1.61 17.45 12.26
C CYS A 265 -2.89 18.29 12.03
N SER A 266 -4.07 17.73 12.33
CA SER A 266 -5.35 18.40 12.16
C SER A 266 -5.49 19.66 13.05
N THR A 267 -4.91 19.62 14.24
CA THR A 267 -4.97 20.76 15.18
C THR A 267 -4.01 21.90 14.81
N SER A 268 -2.89 21.61 14.16
CA SER A 268 -1.92 22.63 13.72
C SER A 268 -2.40 23.43 12.51
N ALA A 269 -3.31 22.89 11.71
CA ALA A 269 -3.88 23.57 10.53
C ALA A 269 -5.02 24.57 10.89
N ALA A 270 -5.53 24.58 12.12
CA ALA A 270 -6.67 25.40 12.53
C ALA A 270 -6.39 26.88 12.87
N PRO A 271 -5.17 27.38 13.17
CA PRO A 271 -4.98 28.77 13.62
C PRO A 271 -5.03 29.84 12.53
N GLU A 272 -4.83 29.51 11.24
CA GLU A 272 -4.73 30.57 10.21
C GLU A 272 -6.08 31.07 9.66
N LEU A 273 -7.19 30.39 9.89
CA LEU A 273 -8.52 30.82 9.40
C LEU A 273 -9.24 31.83 10.30
N MET A 274 -8.77 32.07 11.54
CA MET A 274 -9.42 32.99 12.48
C MET A 274 -8.75 34.38 12.58
N ALA A 275 -7.67 34.62 11.84
CA ALA A 275 -6.93 35.90 11.86
C ALA A 275 -7.26 36.85 10.68
N ALA A 276 -8.23 36.50 9.83
CA ALA A 276 -8.61 37.28 8.64
C ALA A 276 -10.10 37.66 8.62
N THR A 277 -10.61 38.16 9.75
CA THR A 277 -11.92 38.86 9.80
C THR A 277 -11.81 40.14 10.59
#